data_fb0f527f3b99883494b1d3f5a9958618
#
_entry.id   fb0f527f3b99883494b1d3f5a9958618
#
_cell.length_a   1.000
_cell.length_b   1.000
_cell.length_c   1.000
_cell.angle_alpha   90.00
_cell.angle_beta   90.00
_cell.angle_gamma   90.00
#
_symmetry.space_group_name_H-M   'P 1'
#
loop_
_entity.id
_entity.type
_entity.pdbx_description
1 polymer ?
#
loop_
_entity_poly.entity_id
_entity_poly.type
_entity_poly.pdbx_seq_one_letter_code
_entity_poly.pdbx_strand_id
1 'polypeptide(L)'
;MMLTIDIDTARRFILGKQGLWPGRRWRGMEGTEQAMRAMEYLQLDPLQIIARSHDIALHSRVLDYTPGMWEDVTYRQRTFFDWGGWLAARPMDELPHWRVVMRRERESNSRMRSIARDHADTIAEMRAILRERGTVSNRDFAMATRTRTQSYRGRKDSALALYYLWLTGKVMTHHRERFERVYALTETVAPAHLIR
;
A
#
# COMPACT_ATOMS: atom_id res chain seq x y z
N MET A 1 -23.84 31.64 -8.92
CA MET A 1 -24.87 30.81 -9.58
C MET A 1 -24.80 29.41 -8.99
N MET A 2 -25.87 28.91 -8.37
CA MET A 2 -25.93 27.57 -7.81
C MET A 2 -26.32 26.58 -8.93
N LEU A 3 -25.46 25.57 -9.15
CA LEU A 3 -25.76 24.49 -10.11
C LEU A 3 -26.72 23.51 -9.46
N THR A 4 -27.85 23.25 -10.07
CA THR A 4 -28.83 22.23 -9.65
C THR A 4 -28.82 21.10 -10.68
N ILE A 5 -28.65 19.86 -10.21
CA ILE A 5 -28.71 18.65 -11.03
C ILE A 5 -29.74 17.68 -10.45
N ASP A 6 -30.40 16.89 -11.29
CA ASP A 6 -31.31 15.84 -10.85
C ASP A 6 -30.54 14.64 -10.25
N ILE A 7 -31.26 13.82 -9.50
CA ILE A 7 -30.68 12.68 -8.76
C ILE A 7 -30.06 11.63 -9.70
N ASP A 8 -30.63 11.40 -10.85
CA ASP A 8 -30.14 10.39 -11.80
C ASP A 8 -28.87 10.86 -12.51
N THR A 9 -28.78 12.14 -12.82
CA THR A 9 -27.55 12.77 -13.31
C THR A 9 -26.45 12.68 -12.25
N ALA A 10 -26.74 12.98 -10.98
CA ALA A 10 -25.79 12.84 -9.89
C ALA A 10 -25.28 11.39 -9.71
N ARG A 11 -26.20 10.42 -9.75
CA ARG A 11 -25.84 8.99 -9.67
C ARG A 11 -24.94 8.54 -10.82
N ARG A 12 -25.30 8.90 -12.07
CA ARG A 12 -24.49 8.57 -13.24
C ARG A 12 -23.11 9.22 -13.20
N PHE A 13 -23.03 10.46 -12.72
CA PHE A 13 -21.77 11.15 -12.55
C PHE A 13 -20.85 10.42 -11.55
N ILE A 14 -21.37 10.06 -10.37
CA ILE A 14 -20.61 9.35 -9.34
C ILE A 14 -20.17 7.97 -9.86
N LEU A 15 -21.09 7.19 -10.43
CA LEU A 15 -20.77 5.88 -11.00
C LEU A 15 -19.78 5.97 -12.16
N GLY A 16 -19.89 7.01 -12.99
CA GLY A 16 -18.96 7.28 -14.09
C GLY A 16 -17.55 7.60 -13.58
N LYS A 17 -17.44 8.44 -12.54
CA LYS A 17 -16.15 8.75 -11.90
C LYS A 17 -15.52 7.49 -11.31
N GLN A 18 -16.29 6.61 -10.70
CA GLN A 18 -15.83 5.35 -10.15
C GLN A 18 -15.61 4.24 -11.18
N GLY A 19 -15.82 4.52 -12.48
CA GLY A 19 -15.61 3.54 -13.54
C GLY A 19 -16.67 2.46 -13.67
N LEU A 20 -17.85 2.66 -13.05
CA LEU A 20 -18.96 1.69 -13.04
C LEU A 20 -20.04 2.00 -14.07
N TRP A 21 -20.07 3.21 -14.63
CA TRP A 21 -21.01 3.63 -15.66
C TRP A 21 -20.27 4.03 -16.95
N PRO A 22 -20.76 3.60 -18.14
CA PRO A 22 -21.95 2.78 -18.44
C PRO A 22 -21.73 1.26 -18.31
N GLY A 23 -20.70 0.80 -17.62
CA GLY A 23 -20.32 -0.59 -17.44
C GLY A 23 -18.80 -0.77 -17.57
N ARG A 24 -18.34 -2.00 -17.74
CA ARG A 24 -16.92 -2.29 -17.96
C ARG A 24 -16.44 -1.62 -19.24
N ARG A 25 -15.51 -0.68 -19.13
CA ARG A 25 -14.99 0.08 -20.28
C ARG A 25 -13.49 -0.09 -20.50
N TRP A 26 -12.79 -0.56 -19.50
CA TRP A 26 -11.36 -0.81 -19.58
C TRP A 26 -11.07 -2.29 -19.86
N ARG A 27 -9.90 -2.58 -20.44
CA ARG A 27 -9.55 -3.93 -20.85
C ARG A 27 -8.10 -4.26 -20.48
N GLY A 28 -7.87 -5.48 -19.98
CA GLY A 28 -6.55 -6.06 -19.75
C GLY A 28 -5.70 -5.27 -18.74
N MET A 29 -4.39 -5.32 -18.88
CA MET A 29 -3.42 -4.74 -17.93
C MET A 29 -3.47 -3.21 -17.89
N GLU A 30 -3.45 -2.56 -19.06
CA GLU A 30 -3.56 -1.10 -19.14
C GLU A 30 -4.90 -0.61 -18.56
N GLY A 31 -5.98 -1.32 -18.89
CA GLY A 31 -7.30 -1.04 -18.34
C GLY A 31 -7.38 -1.25 -16.84
N THR A 32 -6.58 -2.16 -16.28
CA THR A 32 -6.48 -2.36 -14.83
C THR A 32 -5.86 -1.14 -14.16
N GLU A 33 -4.76 -0.59 -14.70
CA GLU A 33 -4.16 0.65 -14.20
C GLU A 33 -5.14 1.82 -14.28
N GLN A 34 -5.83 2.00 -15.42
CA GLN A 34 -6.82 3.05 -15.61
C GLN A 34 -7.98 2.94 -14.61
N ALA A 35 -8.46 1.72 -14.33
CA ALA A 35 -9.49 1.47 -13.33
C ALA A 35 -9.02 1.81 -11.92
N MET A 36 -7.78 1.44 -11.55
CA MET A 36 -7.17 1.78 -10.27
C MET A 36 -7.02 3.30 -10.12
N ARG A 37 -6.60 4.01 -11.17
CA ARG A 37 -6.51 5.48 -11.17
C ARG A 37 -7.88 6.15 -11.01
N ALA A 38 -8.93 5.63 -11.66
CA ALA A 38 -10.29 6.16 -11.53
C ALA A 38 -10.88 5.98 -10.13
N MET A 39 -10.42 4.96 -9.39
CA MET A 39 -10.78 4.74 -7.99
C MET A 39 -9.91 5.55 -7.02
N GLU A 40 -8.82 6.17 -7.48
CA GLU A 40 -7.83 6.94 -6.72
C GLU A 40 -7.01 6.09 -5.76
N TYR A 41 -7.58 5.07 -5.15
CA TYR A 41 -6.87 4.04 -4.40
C TYR A 41 -7.57 2.69 -4.50
N LEU A 42 -6.81 1.62 -4.36
CA LEU A 42 -7.33 0.27 -4.30
C LEU A 42 -7.15 -0.28 -2.88
N GLN A 43 -8.25 -0.48 -2.14
CA GLN A 43 -8.17 -1.09 -0.82
C GLN A 43 -7.82 -2.57 -0.94
N LEU A 44 -6.78 -3.00 -0.22
CA LEU A 44 -6.29 -4.37 -0.23
C LEU A 44 -6.82 -5.12 1.00
N ASP A 45 -7.71 -6.07 0.79
CA ASP A 45 -8.26 -6.90 1.86
C ASP A 45 -7.68 -8.31 1.78
N PRO A 46 -7.11 -8.86 2.87
CA PRO A 46 -6.61 -10.23 2.92
C PRO A 46 -7.70 -11.28 2.93
N LEU A 47 -8.94 -10.92 3.31
CA LEU A 47 -10.04 -11.86 3.40
C LEU A 47 -10.47 -12.32 2.00
N GLN A 48 -10.64 -13.62 1.87
CA GLN A 48 -11.06 -14.27 0.63
C GLN A 48 -12.12 -15.33 0.96
N ILE A 49 -13.37 -15.01 0.71
CA ILE A 49 -14.48 -15.96 0.82
C ILE A 49 -14.82 -16.51 -0.57
N ILE A 50 -15.22 -15.65 -1.50
CA ILE A 50 -15.41 -15.97 -2.93
C ILE A 50 -14.21 -15.47 -3.72
N ALA A 51 -13.89 -14.18 -3.59
CA ALA A 51 -12.71 -13.52 -4.11
C ALA A 51 -12.33 -12.37 -3.15
N ARG A 52 -11.13 -11.81 -3.31
CA ARG A 52 -10.74 -10.63 -2.54
C ARG A 52 -11.49 -9.39 -3.04
N SER A 53 -11.81 -8.46 -2.13
CA SER A 53 -12.61 -7.27 -2.46
C SER A 53 -12.00 -6.42 -3.57
N HIS A 54 -10.68 -6.30 -3.63
CA HIS A 54 -9.97 -5.58 -4.68
C HIS A 54 -10.08 -6.28 -6.05
N ASP A 55 -10.05 -7.61 -6.10
CA ASP A 55 -10.26 -8.35 -7.35
C ASP A 55 -11.72 -8.18 -7.83
N ILE A 56 -12.70 -8.23 -6.93
CA ILE A 56 -14.11 -7.97 -7.25
C ILE A 56 -14.28 -6.55 -7.79
N ALA A 57 -13.66 -5.56 -7.13
CA ALA A 57 -13.73 -4.16 -7.54
C ALA A 57 -13.13 -3.94 -8.94
N LEU A 58 -12.02 -4.57 -9.27
CA LEU A 58 -11.40 -4.48 -10.59
C LEU A 58 -12.16 -5.28 -11.64
N HIS A 59 -12.60 -6.49 -11.31
CA HIS A 59 -13.42 -7.30 -12.22
C HIS A 59 -14.72 -6.59 -12.63
N SER A 60 -15.31 -5.77 -11.74
CA SER A 60 -16.52 -4.99 -12.07
C SER A 60 -16.27 -3.84 -13.05
N ARG A 61 -15.01 -3.48 -13.34
CA ARG A 61 -14.61 -2.33 -14.15
C ARG A 61 -13.85 -2.71 -15.42
N VAL A 62 -13.12 -3.81 -15.37
CA VAL A 62 -12.16 -4.20 -16.41
C VAL A 62 -12.63 -5.49 -17.10
N LEU A 63 -12.70 -5.44 -18.44
CA LEU A 63 -12.87 -6.63 -19.27
C LEU A 63 -11.56 -7.45 -19.27
N ASP A 64 -11.68 -8.77 -19.25
CA ASP A 64 -10.53 -9.68 -19.23
C ASP A 64 -9.63 -9.52 -18.01
N TYR A 65 -10.17 -8.99 -16.90
CA TYR A 65 -9.45 -8.94 -15.63
C TYR A 65 -9.24 -10.34 -15.07
N THR A 66 -8.01 -10.64 -14.69
CA THR A 66 -7.66 -11.84 -13.93
C THR A 66 -7.09 -11.44 -12.55
N PRO A 67 -7.41 -12.19 -11.47
CA PRO A 67 -6.86 -11.92 -10.14
C PRO A 67 -5.32 -11.83 -10.17
N GLY A 68 -4.79 -10.81 -9.51
CA GLY A 68 -3.34 -10.54 -9.50
C GLY A 68 -2.86 -9.48 -10.49
N MET A 69 -3.63 -9.08 -11.49
CA MET A 69 -3.23 -7.98 -12.40
C MET A 69 -2.91 -6.68 -11.65
N TRP A 70 -3.57 -6.40 -10.54
CA TRP A 70 -3.26 -5.25 -9.69
C TRP A 70 -1.86 -5.32 -9.07
N GLU A 71 -1.34 -6.53 -8.81
CA GLU A 71 0.03 -6.73 -8.32
C GLU A 71 1.06 -6.36 -9.39
N ASP A 72 0.79 -6.69 -10.64
CA ASP A 72 1.64 -6.29 -11.76
C ASP A 72 1.69 -4.77 -11.91
N VAL A 73 0.54 -4.09 -11.86
CA VAL A 73 0.45 -2.62 -11.88
C VAL A 73 1.20 -2.02 -10.69
N THR A 74 1.02 -2.58 -9.48
CA THR A 74 1.60 -2.01 -8.25
C THR A 74 3.08 -2.35 -8.10
N TYR A 75 3.48 -3.62 -8.35
CA TYR A 75 4.79 -4.08 -7.93
C TYR A 75 5.78 -4.30 -9.08
N ARG A 76 5.31 -4.56 -10.31
CA ARG A 76 6.19 -4.70 -11.49
C ARG A 76 6.30 -3.39 -12.26
N GLN A 77 5.16 -2.79 -12.62
CA GLN A 77 5.14 -1.52 -13.35
C GLN A 77 5.47 -0.31 -12.46
N ARG A 78 5.28 -0.43 -11.14
CA ARG A 78 5.54 0.65 -10.16
C ARG A 78 4.74 1.92 -10.41
N THR A 79 3.57 1.82 -11.04
CA THR A 79 2.66 2.95 -11.22
C THR A 79 1.79 3.20 -9.99
N PHE A 80 1.78 2.25 -9.05
CA PHE A 80 1.18 2.34 -7.73
C PHE A 80 2.15 1.89 -6.64
N PHE A 81 1.86 2.27 -5.38
CA PHE A 81 2.57 1.81 -4.20
C PHE A 81 1.61 1.44 -3.06
N ASP A 82 1.99 0.43 -2.29
CA ASP A 82 1.22 -0.10 -1.16
C ASP A 82 1.71 0.56 0.14
N TRP A 83 0.87 1.43 0.71
CA TRP A 83 1.18 2.13 1.95
C TRP A 83 -0.07 2.52 2.73
N GLY A 84 0.12 2.67 4.05
CA GLY A 84 -0.87 3.20 4.98
C GLY A 84 -1.63 2.12 5.74
N GLY A 85 -2.07 2.48 6.93
CA GLY A 85 -2.77 1.58 7.85
C GLY A 85 -4.08 0.99 7.30
N TRP A 86 -4.59 1.54 6.21
CA TRP A 86 -5.83 1.12 5.55
C TRP A 86 -5.58 0.13 4.41
N LEU A 87 -4.39 -0.45 4.33
CA LEU A 87 -4.05 -1.46 3.34
C LEU A 87 -4.48 -1.05 1.93
N ALA A 88 -3.86 -0.02 1.37
CA ALA A 88 -4.26 0.50 0.07
C ALA A 88 -3.07 0.67 -0.88
N ALA A 89 -3.28 0.30 -2.15
CA ALA A 89 -2.42 0.72 -3.25
C ALA A 89 -2.87 2.10 -3.75
N ARG A 90 -1.91 3.01 -3.95
CA ARG A 90 -2.10 4.42 -4.32
C ARG A 90 -1.25 4.76 -5.52
N PRO A 91 -1.65 5.75 -6.35
CA PRO A 91 -0.83 6.19 -7.48
C PRO A 91 0.59 6.61 -7.04
N MET A 92 1.60 6.15 -7.77
CA MET A 92 3.00 6.41 -7.43
C MET A 92 3.36 7.90 -7.57
N ASP A 93 2.75 8.60 -8.49
CA ASP A 93 2.92 10.05 -8.69
C ASP A 93 2.42 10.90 -7.52
N GLU A 94 1.55 10.35 -6.66
CA GLU A 94 1.13 10.97 -5.40
C GLU A 94 2.14 10.79 -4.25
N LEU A 95 3.18 9.99 -4.42
CA LEU A 95 4.14 9.69 -3.36
C LEU A 95 4.71 10.95 -2.66
N PRO A 96 5.04 12.06 -3.35
CA PRO A 96 5.52 13.27 -2.69
C PRO A 96 4.54 13.82 -1.63
N HIS A 97 3.23 13.76 -1.89
CA HIS A 97 2.20 14.20 -0.94
C HIS A 97 2.12 13.24 0.25
N TRP A 98 2.16 11.94 -0.01
CA TRP A 98 2.14 10.92 1.05
C TRP A 98 3.41 10.95 1.91
N ARG A 99 4.54 11.37 1.38
CA ARG A 99 5.77 11.57 2.18
C ARG A 99 5.62 12.65 3.26
N VAL A 100 4.75 13.65 3.05
CA VAL A 100 4.40 14.61 4.10
C VAL A 100 3.69 13.89 5.26
N VAL A 101 2.75 12.99 4.95
CA VAL A 101 2.06 12.19 5.96
C VAL A 101 3.02 11.21 6.65
N MET A 102 3.90 10.53 5.91
CA MET A 102 4.94 9.65 6.46
C MET A 102 5.88 10.38 7.43
N ARG A 103 6.24 11.63 7.11
CA ARG A 103 7.03 12.49 7.99
C ARG A 103 6.26 12.83 9.26
N ARG A 104 4.98 13.20 9.13
CA ARG A 104 4.10 13.47 10.28
C ARG A 104 3.95 12.24 11.18
N GLU A 105 3.80 11.05 10.61
CA GLU A 105 3.79 9.80 11.37
C GLU A 105 5.07 9.63 12.20
N ARG A 106 6.23 9.92 11.63
CA ARG A 106 7.52 9.86 12.34
C ARG A 106 7.62 10.89 13.47
N GLU A 107 7.18 12.12 13.23
CA GLU A 107 7.43 13.28 14.11
C GLU A 107 6.36 13.44 15.17
N SER A 108 5.09 13.17 14.85
CA SER A 108 3.96 13.49 15.71
C SER A 108 3.28 12.27 16.32
N ASN A 109 3.43 11.07 15.72
CA ASN A 109 2.80 9.87 16.26
C ASN A 109 3.58 9.34 17.48
N SER A 110 2.96 9.37 18.65
CA SER A 110 3.57 8.95 19.92
C SER A 110 4.04 7.49 19.89
N ARG A 111 3.28 6.60 19.23
CA ARG A 111 3.65 5.19 19.08
C ARG A 111 4.89 5.03 18.20
N MET A 112 4.99 5.78 17.10
CA MET A 112 6.18 5.72 16.25
C MET A 112 7.42 6.25 16.96
N ARG A 113 7.28 7.30 17.76
CA ARG A 113 8.38 7.82 18.60
C ARG A 113 8.82 6.81 19.66
N SER A 114 7.87 6.10 20.29
CA SER A 114 8.21 5.02 21.24
C SER A 114 8.96 3.90 20.54
N ILE A 115 8.48 3.39 19.39
CA ILE A 115 9.17 2.35 18.64
C ILE A 115 10.57 2.81 18.22
N ALA A 116 10.72 4.04 17.74
CA ALA A 116 12.02 4.58 17.34
C ALA A 116 13.03 4.63 18.49
N ARG A 117 12.59 4.95 19.70
CA ARG A 117 13.44 4.99 20.90
C ARG A 117 13.73 3.59 21.43
N ASP A 118 12.70 2.78 21.61
CA ASP A 118 12.77 1.52 22.33
C ASP A 118 13.36 0.38 21.48
N HIS A 119 13.38 0.53 20.15
CA HIS A 119 13.88 -0.44 19.17
C HIS A 119 14.92 0.16 18.21
N ALA A 120 15.69 1.17 18.63
CA ALA A 120 16.63 1.89 17.77
C ALA A 120 17.67 0.96 17.12
N ASP A 121 18.24 0.04 17.90
CA ASP A 121 19.24 -0.92 17.42
C ASP A 121 18.65 -1.89 16.40
N THR A 122 17.45 -2.41 16.67
CA THR A 122 16.74 -3.30 15.74
C THR A 122 16.38 -2.58 14.43
N ILE A 123 16.01 -1.31 14.50
CA ILE A 123 15.75 -0.48 13.30
C ILE A 123 17.04 -0.31 12.47
N ALA A 124 18.16 -0.04 13.14
CA ALA A 124 19.46 0.09 12.47
C ALA A 124 19.88 -1.24 11.81
N GLU A 125 19.73 -2.35 12.51
CA GLU A 125 20.00 -3.70 12.01
C GLU A 125 19.14 -4.02 10.78
N MET A 126 17.81 -3.79 10.85
CA MET A 126 16.92 -4.03 9.70
C MET A 126 17.31 -3.22 8.47
N ARG A 127 17.78 -1.98 8.66
CA ARG A 127 18.28 -1.16 7.55
C ARG A 127 19.59 -1.69 6.97
N ALA A 128 20.47 -2.22 7.78
CA ALA A 128 21.72 -2.86 7.34
C ALA A 128 21.42 -4.11 6.51
N ILE A 129 20.56 -5.00 7.02
CA ILE A 129 20.13 -6.22 6.32
C ILE A 129 19.46 -5.89 4.99
N LEU A 130 18.61 -4.84 4.94
CA LEU A 130 17.96 -4.38 3.71
C LEU A 130 18.96 -3.87 2.67
N ARG A 131 20.04 -3.20 3.08
CA ARG A 131 21.11 -2.77 2.17
C ARG A 131 21.89 -3.95 1.59
N GLU A 132 22.11 -4.98 2.41
CA GLU A 132 22.85 -6.17 2.01
C GLU A 132 22.02 -7.12 1.13
N ARG A 133 20.77 -7.42 1.54
CA ARG A 133 19.91 -8.42 0.88
C ARG A 133 18.98 -7.85 -0.17
N GLY A 134 18.78 -6.54 -0.19
CA GLY A 134 17.83 -5.85 -1.06
C GLY A 134 16.39 -5.92 -0.58
N THR A 135 15.90 -7.08 -0.18
CA THR A 135 14.52 -7.30 0.29
C THR A 135 14.47 -8.14 1.56
N VAL A 136 13.46 -7.89 2.41
CA VAL A 136 13.17 -8.69 3.60
C VAL A 136 11.67 -8.76 3.88
N SER A 137 11.24 -9.84 4.53
CA SER A 137 9.89 -10.02 5.07
C SER A 137 9.94 -10.31 6.57
N ASN A 138 8.79 -10.27 7.25
CA ASN A 138 8.74 -10.69 8.65
C ASN A 138 9.09 -12.18 8.86
N ARG A 139 9.03 -13.00 7.81
CA ARG A 139 9.33 -14.43 7.85
C ARG A 139 10.82 -14.72 7.94
N ASP A 140 11.65 -13.79 7.45
CA ASP A 140 13.11 -13.97 7.42
C ASP A 140 13.74 -13.90 8.81
N PHE A 141 12.97 -13.51 9.83
CA PHE A 141 13.48 -13.32 11.19
C PHE A 141 12.91 -14.37 12.15
N ALA A 142 13.79 -15.04 12.87
CA ALA A 142 13.41 -15.93 13.96
C ALA A 142 12.67 -15.19 15.08
N MET A 143 11.79 -15.91 15.80
CA MET A 143 11.09 -15.34 16.97
C MET A 143 12.02 -15.34 18.20
N ALA A 144 13.02 -14.45 18.23
CA ALA A 144 13.91 -14.32 19.37
C ALA A 144 13.20 -13.68 20.57
N THR A 145 12.41 -12.64 20.37
CA THR A 145 11.69 -11.91 21.42
C THR A 145 10.33 -11.44 20.93
N ARG A 146 9.34 -11.40 21.82
CA ARG A 146 8.03 -10.82 21.58
C ARG A 146 7.80 -9.67 22.54
N THR A 147 7.83 -8.46 22.05
CA THR A 147 7.41 -7.30 22.85
C THR A 147 5.91 -7.29 23.02
N ARG A 148 5.44 -7.23 24.27
CA ARG A 148 4.03 -7.04 24.60
C ARG A 148 3.60 -5.66 24.16
N THR A 149 2.93 -5.57 23.03
CA THR A 149 2.20 -4.38 22.63
C THR A 149 0.74 -4.48 23.11
N GLN A 150 -0.05 -3.42 22.97
CA GLN A 150 -1.51 -3.47 23.20
C GLN A 150 -2.24 -4.50 22.32
N SER A 151 -1.56 -5.17 21.41
CA SER A 151 -2.05 -6.28 20.60
C SER A 151 -2.02 -7.57 21.43
N TYR A 152 -3.12 -8.30 21.45
CA TYR A 152 -3.31 -9.57 22.18
C TYR A 152 -2.18 -10.62 21.96
N ARG A 153 -1.46 -10.57 20.83
CA ARG A 153 -0.42 -11.56 20.47
C ARG A 153 1.02 -11.08 20.62
N GLY A 154 1.28 -9.82 20.99
CA GLY A 154 2.62 -9.22 20.91
C GLY A 154 3.18 -9.24 19.48
N ARG A 155 4.21 -8.47 19.22
CA ARG A 155 4.93 -8.47 17.93
C ARG A 155 6.41 -8.73 18.17
N LYS A 156 7.07 -9.40 17.21
CA LYS A 156 8.52 -9.48 17.16
C LYS A 156 9.12 -8.08 17.06
N ASP A 157 10.29 -7.85 17.62
CA ASP A 157 10.99 -6.57 17.53
C ASP A 157 11.31 -6.21 16.07
N SER A 158 11.71 -7.19 15.25
CA SER A 158 11.88 -7.03 13.81
C SER A 158 10.60 -6.56 13.10
N ALA A 159 9.44 -7.09 13.50
CA ALA A 159 8.16 -6.68 12.92
C ALA A 159 7.76 -5.25 13.32
N LEU A 160 8.13 -4.82 14.55
CA LEU A 160 7.94 -3.43 14.99
C LEU A 160 8.88 -2.48 14.24
N ALA A 161 10.14 -2.87 14.06
CA ALA A 161 11.13 -2.11 13.31
C ALA A 161 10.72 -1.97 11.83
N LEU A 162 10.32 -3.05 11.16
CA LEU A 162 9.84 -3.02 9.78
C LEU A 162 8.55 -2.20 9.63
N TYR A 163 7.62 -2.32 10.59
CA TYR A 163 6.41 -1.51 10.59
C TYR A 163 6.73 -0.02 10.73
N TYR A 164 7.65 0.34 11.64
CA TYR A 164 8.13 1.72 11.79
C TYR A 164 8.74 2.24 10.50
N LEU A 165 9.70 1.50 9.93
CA LEU A 165 10.39 1.89 8.70
C LEU A 165 9.41 2.09 7.53
N TRP A 166 8.43 1.21 7.41
CA TRP A 166 7.41 1.27 6.37
C TRP A 166 6.44 2.44 6.58
N LEU A 167 5.90 2.63 7.79
CA LEU A 167 4.96 3.72 8.05
C LEU A 167 5.62 5.09 7.92
N THR A 168 6.90 5.20 8.26
CA THR A 168 7.68 6.45 8.15
C THR A 168 8.33 6.65 6.77
N GLY A 169 8.04 5.78 5.80
CA GLY A 169 8.50 5.91 4.42
C GLY A 169 10.01 5.68 4.21
N LYS A 170 10.66 4.96 5.12
CA LYS A 170 12.08 4.56 4.96
C LYS A 170 12.23 3.28 4.15
N VAL A 171 11.19 2.45 4.15
CA VAL A 171 11.03 1.31 3.27
C VAL A 171 9.66 1.35 2.62
N MET A 172 9.52 0.67 1.50
CA MET A 172 8.26 0.46 0.79
C MET A 172 7.98 -1.03 0.63
N THR A 173 6.73 -1.37 0.37
CA THR A 173 6.37 -2.72 -0.04
C THR A 173 6.95 -2.96 -1.43
N HIS A 174 7.89 -3.90 -1.55
CA HIS A 174 8.49 -4.32 -2.82
C HIS A 174 7.51 -5.18 -3.62
N HIS A 175 6.92 -6.16 -2.95
CA HIS A 175 5.86 -7.04 -3.45
C HIS A 175 5.19 -7.74 -2.27
N ARG A 176 4.22 -8.62 -2.55
CA ARG A 176 3.60 -9.48 -1.54
C ARG A 176 3.84 -10.95 -1.87
N GLU A 177 4.11 -11.73 -0.85
CA GLU A 177 4.14 -13.18 -0.91
C GLU A 177 3.04 -13.75 0.00
N ARG A 178 2.10 -14.50 -0.58
CA ARG A 178 0.93 -15.01 0.17
C ARG A 178 0.23 -13.90 0.95
N PHE A 179 0.12 -12.71 0.34
CA PHE A 179 -0.43 -11.49 0.89
C PHE A 179 0.39 -10.82 2.01
N GLU A 180 1.51 -11.39 2.43
CA GLU A 180 2.45 -10.77 3.36
C GLU A 180 3.40 -9.81 2.62
N ARG A 181 3.74 -8.68 3.26
CA ARG A 181 4.64 -7.69 2.65
C ARG A 181 6.08 -8.18 2.66
N VAL A 182 6.72 -8.03 1.53
CA VAL A 182 8.17 -8.03 1.38
C VAL A 182 8.61 -6.58 1.18
N TYR A 183 9.55 -6.12 2.00
CA TYR A 183 9.99 -4.73 2.06
C TYR A 183 11.32 -4.54 1.34
N ALA A 184 11.52 -3.35 0.77
CA ALA A 184 12.81 -2.87 0.27
C ALA A 184 12.99 -1.40 0.67
N LEU A 185 14.21 -0.89 0.56
CA LEU A 185 14.49 0.52 0.81
C LEU A 185 13.72 1.40 -0.19
N THR A 186 13.23 2.53 0.26
CA THR A 186 12.40 3.43 -0.57
C THR A 186 13.12 3.85 -1.84
N GLU A 187 14.43 4.13 -1.76
CA GLU A 187 15.28 4.51 -2.87
C GLU A 187 15.47 3.44 -3.94
N THR A 188 15.18 2.17 -3.63
CA THR A 188 15.23 1.06 -4.60
C THR A 188 13.88 0.77 -5.25
N VAL A 189 12.79 1.25 -4.66
CA VAL A 189 11.43 0.99 -5.14
C VAL A 189 10.85 2.19 -5.88
N ALA A 190 10.99 3.37 -5.31
CA ALA A 190 10.40 4.60 -5.85
C ALA A 190 11.33 5.30 -6.85
N PRO A 191 10.78 5.94 -7.89
CA PRO A 191 11.52 6.79 -8.79
C PRO A 191 12.26 7.92 -8.03
N ALA A 192 13.53 8.17 -8.36
CA ALA A 192 14.37 9.11 -7.63
C ALA A 192 13.81 10.56 -7.58
N HIS A 193 13.08 10.98 -8.62
CA HIS A 193 12.47 12.32 -8.67
C HIS A 193 11.28 12.48 -7.71
N LEU A 194 10.66 11.40 -7.24
CA LEU A 194 9.53 11.42 -6.30
C LEU A 194 9.97 11.34 -4.83
N ILE A 195 11.25 11.08 -4.57
CA ILE A 195 11.78 10.91 -3.21
C ILE A 195 12.76 12.01 -2.77
N ARG A 196 12.98 13.00 -3.62
CA ARG A 196 13.79 14.18 -3.32
C ARG A 196 13.12 15.14 -2.37
#